data_118d854362a8bc0a72843e0fc6d93e5d
#
_entry.id   118d854362a8bc0a72843e0fc6d93e5d
#
_cell.length_a   1.000
_cell.length_b   1.000
_cell.length_c   1.000
_cell.angle_alpha   90.00
_cell.angle_beta   90.00
_cell.angle_gamma   90.00
#
_symmetry.space_group_name_H-M   'P 1'
#
loop_
_entity.id
_entity.type
_entity.pdbx_description
1 polymer ?
#
loop_
_entity_poly.entity_id
_entity_poly.type
_entity_poly.pdbx_seq_one_letter_code
_entity_poly.pdbx_strand_id
1 'polypeptide(L)'
;MKQSDLFIRTKRNIILSTLSIVLICLITFILVTQYFYKSRLFEGVDQQLLTHKNMILNEEIIKKKGKSEEVIIPAPLTPDLISFVWRGSELVDKSPHTYFGEGNYPVFPKEYEGGLITLESKGYTYRAVSFEKEGLRIQLLFNVDPQILSVKQLERANGLSLMVLIGITLALASYLAALVLKPVKKAYNEQVYFVQDASHEMRTPLAVIKGQVELMTAHPQDRIEEHFEQFSQMIGEIRSLEKLNRDLLLLSKEDIEGKTVGEAIEVKNFIGEIREFYTELAELQNKHFIVKVPDSPVNVKWDLEKVKRCLIILLENAFKYTDEEDTILLGVTKVNKSIVVRIEDSGIGISKEDQKRLFDRFFRSSDVRARGIEGSGIGLSLLQSLAHTLGIKVQVQSTYGKGTVFTLEIPLKMN
;
A
#
# COMPACT_ATOMS: atom_id res chain seq x y z
N MET A 1 -16.94 14.77 13.95
CA MET A 1 -16.24 14.83 12.63
C MET A 1 -16.69 13.60 11.84
N LYS A 2 -17.36 13.74 10.69
CA LYS A 2 -17.87 12.58 9.94
C LYS A 2 -16.69 11.70 9.50
N GLN A 3 -16.80 10.40 9.69
CA GLN A 3 -15.82 9.37 9.38
C GLN A 3 -15.27 9.47 7.94
N SER A 4 -16.14 9.85 6.99
CA SER A 4 -15.77 10.14 5.59
C SER A 4 -14.70 11.24 5.47
N ASP A 5 -14.73 12.25 6.36
CA ASP A 5 -13.82 13.40 6.29
C ASP A 5 -12.38 13.03 6.66
N LEU A 6 -12.19 12.08 7.57
CA LEU A 6 -10.87 11.60 7.98
C LEU A 6 -10.13 10.93 6.80
N PHE A 7 -10.79 9.98 6.13
CA PHE A 7 -10.18 9.26 4.99
C PHE A 7 -9.94 10.16 3.79
N ILE A 8 -10.85 11.14 3.54
CA ILE A 8 -10.68 12.13 2.47
C ILE A 8 -9.46 13.02 2.78
N ARG A 9 -9.32 13.49 4.02
CA ARG A 9 -8.17 14.30 4.44
C ARG A 9 -6.86 13.51 4.34
N THR A 10 -6.84 12.27 4.81
CA THR A 10 -5.67 11.40 4.72
C THR A 10 -5.27 11.14 3.26
N LYS A 11 -6.24 10.83 2.39
CA LYS A 11 -5.99 10.68 0.95
C LYS A 11 -5.38 11.93 0.35
N ARG A 12 -5.97 13.10 0.63
CA ARG A 12 -5.47 14.41 0.15
C ARG A 12 -4.06 14.68 0.65
N ASN A 13 -3.77 14.42 1.92
CA ASN A 13 -2.45 14.64 2.49
C ASN A 13 -1.39 13.73 1.87
N ILE A 14 -1.70 12.46 1.61
CA ILE A 14 -0.81 11.53 0.89
C ILE A 14 -0.51 12.07 -0.51
N ILE A 15 -1.52 12.48 -1.26
CA ILE A 15 -1.34 13.02 -2.62
C ILE A 15 -0.49 14.29 -2.58
N LEU A 16 -0.78 15.23 -1.67
CA LEU A 16 -0.03 16.48 -1.55
C LEU A 16 1.43 16.26 -1.13
N SER A 17 1.68 15.39 -0.15
CA SER A 17 3.04 15.11 0.29
C SER A 17 3.86 14.43 -0.80
N THR A 18 3.28 13.44 -1.50
CA THR A 18 3.94 12.77 -2.64
C THR A 18 4.24 13.76 -3.75
N LEU A 19 3.27 14.61 -4.10
CA LEU A 19 3.44 15.64 -5.12
C LEU A 19 4.56 16.62 -4.75
N SER A 20 4.58 17.08 -3.49
CA SER A 20 5.61 18.02 -3.01
C SER A 20 7.02 17.43 -3.08
N ILE A 21 7.19 16.18 -2.66
CA ILE A 21 8.50 15.50 -2.72
C ILE A 21 8.98 15.37 -4.16
N VAL A 22 8.11 14.86 -5.06
CA VAL A 22 8.46 14.68 -6.48
C VAL A 22 8.76 16.03 -7.14
N LEU A 23 7.98 17.07 -6.83
CA LEU A 23 8.18 18.41 -7.38
C LEU A 23 9.54 19.00 -6.97
N ILE A 24 9.92 18.88 -5.70
CA ILE A 24 11.22 19.32 -5.20
C ILE A 24 12.34 18.58 -5.95
N CYS A 25 12.25 17.27 -6.09
CA CYS A 25 13.24 16.47 -6.81
C CYS A 25 13.37 16.90 -8.27
N LEU A 26 12.24 17.11 -8.97
CA LEU A 26 12.24 17.54 -10.38
C LEU A 26 12.81 18.94 -10.56
N ILE A 27 12.42 19.89 -9.72
CA ILE A 27 12.96 21.25 -9.77
C ILE A 27 14.46 21.23 -9.53
N THR A 28 14.93 20.51 -8.51
CA THR A 28 16.37 20.39 -8.20
C THR A 28 17.11 19.78 -9.39
N PHE A 29 16.59 18.73 -10.00
CA PHE A 29 17.17 18.10 -11.18
C PHE A 29 17.28 19.06 -12.36
N ILE A 30 16.21 19.82 -12.65
CA ILE A 30 16.20 20.83 -13.73
C ILE A 30 17.24 21.92 -13.47
N LEU A 31 17.29 22.45 -12.22
CA LEU A 31 18.25 23.50 -11.86
C LEU A 31 19.70 23.03 -12.02
N VAL A 32 20.00 21.82 -11.55
CA VAL A 32 21.34 21.23 -11.67
C VAL A 32 21.70 21.03 -13.15
N THR A 33 20.80 20.46 -13.93
CA THR A 33 21.02 20.22 -15.35
C THR A 33 21.24 21.54 -16.12
N GLN A 34 20.43 22.57 -15.84
CA GLN A 34 20.59 23.89 -16.45
C GLN A 34 21.93 24.56 -16.05
N TYR A 35 22.29 24.44 -14.77
CA TYR A 35 23.58 24.98 -14.31
C TYR A 35 24.75 24.36 -15.06
N PHE A 36 24.82 23.03 -15.12
CA PHE A 36 25.90 22.33 -15.84
C PHE A 36 25.89 22.62 -17.33
N TYR A 37 24.72 22.69 -17.97
CA TYR A 37 24.62 22.99 -19.39
C TYR A 37 25.08 24.41 -19.69
N LYS A 38 24.61 25.41 -18.88
CA LYS A 38 25.03 26.83 -19.10
C LYS A 38 26.50 27.05 -18.79
N SER A 39 27.05 26.37 -17.76
CA SER A 39 28.48 26.51 -17.40
C SER A 39 29.42 26.01 -18.51
N ARG A 40 28.97 25.02 -19.28
CA ARG A 40 29.78 24.43 -20.38
C ARG A 40 29.39 24.92 -21.78
N LEU A 41 28.42 25.84 -21.85
CA LEU A 41 27.84 26.27 -23.10
C LEU A 41 28.85 26.74 -24.14
N PHE A 42 29.86 27.51 -23.72
CA PHE A 42 30.86 28.09 -24.58
C PHE A 42 32.20 27.33 -24.56
N GLU A 43 32.34 26.25 -23.79
CA GLU A 43 33.63 25.55 -23.64
C GLU A 43 34.20 25.08 -24.98
N GLY A 44 33.36 24.50 -25.84
CA GLY A 44 33.78 24.07 -27.19
C GLY A 44 34.14 25.23 -28.11
N VAL A 45 33.41 26.35 -28.03
CA VAL A 45 33.68 27.57 -28.82
C VAL A 45 34.96 28.25 -28.32
N ASP A 46 35.14 28.33 -27.00
CA ASP A 46 36.33 28.91 -26.40
C ASP A 46 37.59 28.13 -26.76
N GLN A 47 37.53 26.80 -26.79
CA GLN A 47 38.63 25.95 -27.24
C GLN A 47 38.95 26.18 -28.72
N GLN A 48 37.96 26.31 -29.61
CA GLN A 48 38.18 26.60 -31.04
C GLN A 48 38.84 27.97 -31.23
N LEU A 49 38.34 29.00 -30.54
CA LEU A 49 38.92 30.34 -30.57
C LEU A 49 40.39 30.35 -30.10
N LEU A 50 40.68 29.69 -28.98
CA LEU A 50 42.03 29.59 -28.42
C LEU A 50 42.96 28.77 -29.31
N THR A 51 42.47 27.68 -29.92
CA THR A 51 43.26 26.86 -30.86
C THR A 51 43.64 27.68 -32.08
N HIS A 52 42.67 28.38 -32.67
CA HIS A 52 42.93 29.21 -33.83
C HIS A 52 43.86 30.41 -33.50
N LYS A 53 43.67 31.06 -32.35
CA LYS A 53 44.61 32.05 -31.80
C LYS A 53 46.04 31.51 -31.70
N ASN A 54 46.22 30.31 -31.14
CA ASN A 54 47.54 29.70 -30.98
C ASN A 54 48.16 29.30 -32.35
N MET A 55 47.35 28.86 -33.30
CA MET A 55 47.83 28.63 -34.71
C MET A 55 48.38 29.93 -35.30
N ILE A 56 47.61 31.01 -35.22
CA ILE A 56 48.05 32.30 -35.73
C ILE A 56 49.33 32.80 -35.01
N LEU A 57 49.40 32.61 -33.67
CA LEU A 57 50.58 33.02 -32.92
C LEU A 57 51.84 32.23 -33.28
N ASN A 58 51.73 31.00 -33.77
CA ASN A 58 52.87 30.14 -34.10
C ASN A 58 53.32 30.23 -35.53
N GLU A 59 52.55 30.85 -36.43
CA GLU A 59 52.91 31.02 -37.84
C GLU A 59 53.37 32.46 -38.16
N GLU A 60 54.24 32.65 -39.16
CA GLU A 60 54.60 34.01 -39.70
C GLU A 60 53.41 34.53 -40.54
N ILE A 61 52.81 35.65 -40.08
CA ILE A 61 51.62 36.24 -40.74
C ILE A 61 51.94 37.30 -41.72
N ILE A 62 53.15 37.85 -41.69
CA ILE A 62 53.62 38.81 -42.71
C ILE A 62 54.61 38.11 -43.64
N LYS A 63 54.25 37.97 -44.93
CA LYS A 63 55.15 37.40 -45.91
C LYS A 63 55.57 38.50 -46.89
N LYS A 64 56.88 38.64 -47.06
CA LYS A 64 57.45 39.60 -48.10
C LYS A 64 57.34 38.95 -49.49
N LYS A 65 56.54 39.56 -50.34
CA LYS A 65 56.45 39.19 -51.75
C LYS A 65 56.99 40.37 -52.65
N GLY A 66 58.29 40.34 -52.95
CA GLY A 66 58.95 41.43 -53.68
C GLY A 66 59.05 42.71 -52.86
N LYS A 67 58.48 43.84 -53.32
CA LYS A 67 58.45 45.12 -52.63
C LYS A 67 57.19 45.32 -51.74
N SER A 68 56.24 44.40 -51.79
CA SER A 68 54.99 44.51 -51.00
C SER A 68 54.97 43.50 -49.87
N GLU A 69 54.44 43.91 -48.71
CA GLU A 69 54.11 43.07 -47.59
C GLU A 69 52.67 42.57 -47.77
N GLU A 70 52.49 41.26 -47.78
CA GLU A 70 51.17 40.63 -47.88
C GLU A 70 50.89 39.98 -46.52
N VAL A 71 49.74 40.30 -45.89
CA VAL A 71 49.29 39.68 -44.66
C VAL A 71 48.54 38.43 -45.04
N ILE A 72 49.01 37.29 -44.55
CA ILE A 72 48.38 35.99 -44.81
C ILE A 72 48.09 35.36 -43.45
N ILE A 73 46.80 35.25 -43.13
CA ILE A 73 46.36 34.56 -41.92
C ILE A 73 45.89 33.13 -42.24
N PRO A 74 46.15 32.12 -41.36
CA PRO A 74 45.58 30.81 -41.54
C PRO A 74 44.06 30.89 -41.71
N ALA A 75 43.55 30.18 -42.69
CA ALA A 75 42.09 30.13 -42.91
C ALA A 75 41.34 29.66 -41.65
N PRO A 76 40.16 30.22 -41.38
CA PRO A 76 39.35 29.80 -40.23
C PRO A 76 39.08 28.29 -40.25
N LEU A 77 39.21 27.61 -39.10
CA LEU A 77 38.98 26.16 -38.94
C LEU A 77 37.53 25.78 -39.22
N THR A 78 36.60 26.71 -39.02
CA THR A 78 35.17 26.51 -39.29
C THR A 78 34.58 27.75 -39.95
N PRO A 79 33.52 27.60 -40.77
CA PRO A 79 32.87 28.73 -41.45
C PRO A 79 32.26 29.78 -40.48
N ASP A 80 31.97 29.39 -39.25
CA ASP A 80 31.37 30.28 -38.23
C ASP A 80 32.40 31.15 -37.50
N LEU A 81 33.70 30.88 -37.73
CA LEU A 81 34.81 31.67 -37.17
C LEU A 81 35.14 32.83 -38.11
N ILE A 82 35.00 34.04 -37.59
CA ILE A 82 35.27 35.28 -38.30
C ILE A 82 36.56 35.87 -37.79
N SER A 83 37.46 36.29 -38.68
CA SER A 83 38.68 37.00 -38.33
C SER A 83 38.74 38.39 -38.97
N PHE A 84 39.20 39.38 -38.20
CA PHE A 84 39.51 40.72 -38.67
C PHE A 84 40.94 41.05 -38.27
N VAL A 85 41.69 41.68 -39.21
CA VAL A 85 43.08 42.10 -39.01
C VAL A 85 43.19 43.58 -39.19
N TRP A 86 43.67 44.26 -38.20
CA TRP A 86 43.79 45.69 -38.18
C TRP A 86 45.24 46.16 -38.08
N ARG A 87 45.61 47.17 -38.83
CA ARG A 87 46.88 47.95 -38.70
C ARG A 87 46.49 49.34 -38.18
N GLY A 88 46.64 49.55 -36.88
CA GLY A 88 46.08 50.73 -36.17
C GLY A 88 44.55 50.79 -36.32
N SER A 89 44.03 51.76 -37.11
CA SER A 89 42.56 51.89 -37.35
C SER A 89 42.14 51.39 -38.74
N GLU A 90 43.06 50.91 -39.54
CA GLU A 90 42.77 50.41 -40.87
C GLU A 90 42.61 48.91 -40.95
N LEU A 91 41.52 48.41 -41.55
CA LEU A 91 41.30 46.99 -41.76
C LEU A 91 42.17 46.51 -42.93
N VAL A 92 43.09 45.58 -42.67
CA VAL A 92 44.06 45.04 -43.60
C VAL A 92 43.56 43.75 -44.25
N ASP A 93 42.90 42.88 -43.43
CA ASP A 93 42.38 41.61 -43.93
C ASP A 93 41.14 41.19 -43.13
N LYS A 94 40.25 40.38 -43.76
CA LYS A 94 39.08 39.79 -43.13
C LYS A 94 38.76 38.43 -43.73
N SER A 95 38.32 37.49 -42.90
CA SER A 95 37.78 36.24 -43.41
C SER A 95 36.45 36.44 -44.14
N PRO A 96 36.11 35.60 -45.13
CA PRO A 96 34.81 35.66 -45.83
C PRO A 96 33.68 35.43 -44.78
N HIS A 97 32.73 36.33 -44.71
CA HIS A 97 31.55 36.22 -43.82
C HIS A 97 30.39 37.05 -44.36
N THR A 98 29.17 36.73 -43.93
CA THR A 98 27.93 37.42 -44.32
C THR A 98 27.35 38.32 -43.22
N TYR A 99 27.94 38.34 -42.05
CA TYR A 99 27.40 39.02 -40.87
C TYR A 99 27.62 40.52 -40.84
N PHE A 100 28.72 41.02 -41.39
CA PHE A 100 29.08 42.42 -41.33
C PHE A 100 29.32 43.00 -42.71
N GLY A 101 28.70 44.15 -43.02
CA GLY A 101 29.00 44.95 -44.25
C GLY A 101 30.22 45.81 -44.02
N GLU A 102 30.72 46.43 -45.15
CA GLU A 102 31.87 47.33 -45.09
C GLU A 102 31.65 48.51 -44.15
N GLY A 103 32.65 48.78 -43.31
CA GLY A 103 32.65 49.88 -42.38
C GLY A 103 31.82 49.68 -41.09
N ASN A 104 31.19 48.50 -40.88
CA ASN A 104 30.30 48.26 -39.77
C ASN A 104 30.71 47.00 -39.00
N TYR A 105 31.87 47.06 -38.34
CA TYR A 105 32.51 45.95 -37.66
C TYR A 105 32.20 45.99 -36.15
N PRO A 106 32.29 44.86 -35.42
CA PRO A 106 32.03 44.82 -33.99
C PRO A 106 33.08 45.62 -33.22
N VAL A 107 32.62 46.42 -32.28
CA VAL A 107 33.47 47.28 -31.45
C VAL A 107 33.92 46.51 -30.22
N PHE A 108 35.24 46.31 -30.07
CA PHE A 108 35.80 45.76 -28.83
C PHE A 108 35.98 46.84 -27.80
N PRO A 109 35.79 46.56 -26.50
CA PRO A 109 36.08 47.51 -25.42
C PRO A 109 37.54 47.98 -25.46
N LYS A 110 37.78 49.26 -25.19
CA LYS A 110 39.11 49.87 -25.30
C LYS A 110 40.17 49.31 -24.36
N GLU A 111 39.75 48.73 -23.25
CA GLU A 111 40.63 48.18 -22.21
C GLU A 111 40.79 46.66 -22.28
N TYR A 112 40.44 46.08 -23.42
CA TYR A 112 40.38 44.62 -23.57
C TYR A 112 41.71 44.04 -24.08
N GLU A 113 42.46 43.39 -23.20
CA GLU A 113 43.69 42.65 -23.53
C GLU A 113 43.50 41.13 -23.32
N GLY A 114 43.40 40.40 -24.41
CA GLY A 114 43.78 38.98 -24.50
C GLY A 114 42.89 37.91 -23.92
N GLY A 115 41.77 38.21 -23.26
CA GLY A 115 40.80 37.19 -22.74
C GLY A 115 39.68 36.85 -23.73
N LEU A 116 38.76 35.97 -23.31
CA LEU A 116 37.57 35.64 -24.05
C LEU A 116 36.38 36.50 -23.59
N ILE A 117 35.70 37.20 -24.49
CA ILE A 117 34.55 38.05 -24.17
C ILE A 117 33.32 37.64 -24.99
N THR A 118 32.16 38.03 -24.51
CA THR A 118 30.90 37.94 -25.26
C THR A 118 30.51 39.33 -25.72
N LEU A 119 30.29 39.50 -27.03
CA LEU A 119 29.90 40.75 -27.66
C LEU A 119 28.56 40.61 -28.34
N GLU A 120 27.72 41.63 -28.22
CA GLU A 120 26.50 41.74 -29.04
C GLU A 120 26.71 42.76 -30.15
N SER A 121 26.44 42.34 -31.37
CA SER A 121 26.50 43.23 -32.53
C SER A 121 25.44 42.86 -33.53
N LYS A 122 24.66 43.86 -34.00
CA LYS A 122 23.60 43.69 -35.02
C LYS A 122 22.55 42.60 -34.71
N GLY A 123 22.25 42.38 -33.43
CA GLY A 123 21.28 41.38 -33.01
C GLY A 123 21.82 39.95 -32.97
N TYR A 124 23.12 39.75 -33.20
CA TYR A 124 23.83 38.49 -33.04
C TYR A 124 24.76 38.56 -31.84
N THR A 125 24.94 37.43 -31.18
CA THR A 125 25.87 37.29 -30.06
C THR A 125 27.12 36.53 -30.52
N TYR A 126 28.27 37.10 -30.20
CA TYR A 126 29.57 36.55 -30.55
C TYR A 126 30.41 36.28 -29.31
N ARG A 127 31.11 35.16 -29.31
CA ARG A 127 32.22 34.89 -28.42
C ARG A 127 33.49 35.36 -29.16
N ALA A 128 34.33 36.17 -28.51
CA ALA A 128 35.39 36.84 -29.20
C ALA A 128 36.71 36.89 -28.41
N VAL A 129 37.82 36.97 -29.11
CA VAL A 129 39.16 37.22 -28.57
C VAL A 129 39.91 38.21 -29.45
N SER A 130 40.63 39.13 -28.84
CA SER A 130 41.53 40.07 -29.54
C SER A 130 42.93 39.93 -29.01
N PHE A 131 43.94 39.97 -29.88
CA PHE A 131 45.34 39.88 -29.51
C PHE A 131 46.19 40.61 -30.56
N GLU A 132 47.43 40.94 -30.17
CA GLU A 132 48.36 41.60 -31.06
C GLU A 132 49.49 40.66 -31.50
N LYS A 133 49.90 40.75 -32.77
CA LYS A 133 51.03 40.03 -33.31
C LYS A 133 51.65 40.81 -34.47
N GLU A 134 52.96 40.97 -34.48
CA GLU A 134 53.72 41.67 -35.54
C GLU A 134 53.20 43.09 -35.88
N GLY A 135 52.68 43.82 -34.82
CA GLY A 135 52.11 45.15 -34.98
C GLY A 135 50.71 45.18 -35.59
N LEU A 136 50.08 44.00 -35.75
CA LEU A 136 48.73 43.87 -36.26
C LEU A 136 47.85 43.46 -35.07
N ARG A 137 46.61 44.03 -34.96
CA ARG A 137 45.59 43.61 -34.02
C ARG A 137 44.70 42.64 -34.76
N ILE A 138 44.60 41.41 -34.22
CA ILE A 138 43.79 40.33 -34.74
C ILE A 138 42.59 40.10 -33.80
N GLN A 139 41.39 40.07 -34.42
CA GLN A 139 40.11 39.84 -33.69
C GLN A 139 39.48 38.62 -34.28
N LEU A 140 39.21 37.63 -33.43
CA LEU A 140 38.48 36.40 -33.75
C LEU A 140 37.13 36.43 -33.11
N LEU A 141 36.07 36.15 -33.87
CA LEU A 141 34.71 36.11 -33.40
C LEU A 141 34.05 34.79 -33.84
N PHE A 142 33.24 34.23 -32.97
CA PHE A 142 32.44 33.04 -33.24
C PHE A 142 30.98 33.34 -32.90
N ASN A 143 30.05 33.07 -33.81
CA ASN A 143 28.63 33.27 -33.58
C ASN A 143 28.11 32.18 -32.63
N VAL A 144 27.54 32.58 -31.46
CA VAL A 144 27.03 31.67 -30.41
C VAL A 144 25.53 31.67 -30.31
N ASP A 145 24.81 32.28 -31.23
CA ASP A 145 23.33 32.23 -31.22
C ASP A 145 22.75 30.80 -31.30
N PRO A 146 23.34 29.87 -32.09
CA PRO A 146 22.89 28.49 -32.10
C PRO A 146 22.95 27.82 -30.70
N GLN A 147 24.02 28.11 -29.93
CA GLN A 147 24.20 27.60 -28.59
C GLN A 147 23.17 28.22 -27.62
N ILE A 148 22.94 29.53 -27.72
CA ILE A 148 21.94 30.25 -26.95
C ILE A 148 20.51 29.74 -27.27
N LEU A 149 20.23 29.50 -28.53
CA LEU A 149 18.96 28.94 -28.99
C LEU A 149 18.72 27.54 -28.37
N SER A 150 19.78 26.71 -28.32
CA SER A 150 19.73 25.38 -27.73
C SER A 150 19.36 25.43 -26.26
N VAL A 151 19.85 26.44 -25.50
CA VAL A 151 19.43 26.67 -24.08
C VAL A 151 17.94 26.95 -24.01
N LYS A 152 17.41 27.84 -24.84
CA LYS A 152 15.98 28.19 -24.87
C LYS A 152 15.10 27.00 -25.25
N GLN A 153 15.56 26.16 -26.17
CA GLN A 153 14.86 24.91 -26.53
C GLN A 153 14.84 23.93 -25.36
N LEU A 154 15.97 23.76 -24.64
CA LEU A 154 16.06 22.93 -23.46
C LEU A 154 15.12 23.43 -22.34
N GLU A 155 15.05 24.74 -22.09
CA GLU A 155 14.14 25.35 -21.10
C GLU A 155 12.67 25.07 -21.44
N ARG A 156 12.28 25.17 -22.71
CA ARG A 156 10.91 24.84 -23.16
C ARG A 156 10.63 23.35 -23.01
N ALA A 157 11.55 22.48 -23.39
CA ALA A 157 11.42 21.02 -23.24
C ALA A 157 11.28 20.62 -21.78
N ASN A 158 12.09 21.21 -20.89
CA ASN A 158 11.99 21.00 -19.45
C ASN A 158 10.64 21.44 -18.88
N GLY A 159 10.10 22.58 -19.33
CA GLY A 159 8.79 23.07 -18.93
C GLY A 159 7.65 22.13 -19.33
N LEU A 160 7.66 21.65 -20.58
CA LEU A 160 6.68 20.67 -21.06
C LEU A 160 6.79 19.33 -20.32
N SER A 161 8.01 18.83 -20.14
CA SER A 161 8.27 17.60 -19.39
C SER A 161 7.77 17.68 -17.95
N LEU A 162 7.97 18.83 -17.29
CA LEU A 162 7.49 19.06 -15.92
C LEU A 162 5.97 18.98 -15.84
N MET A 163 5.23 19.59 -16.78
CA MET A 163 3.76 19.52 -16.81
C MET A 163 3.26 18.08 -16.97
N VAL A 164 3.86 17.31 -17.88
CA VAL A 164 3.50 15.91 -18.12
C VAL A 164 3.80 15.06 -16.87
N LEU A 165 4.97 15.24 -16.25
CA LEU A 165 5.35 14.49 -15.05
C LEU A 165 4.47 14.82 -13.85
N ILE A 166 4.04 16.07 -13.68
CA ILE A 166 3.07 16.45 -12.64
C ILE A 166 1.74 15.72 -12.88
N GLY A 167 1.24 15.67 -14.12
CA GLY A 167 0.01 14.94 -14.45
C GLY A 167 0.10 13.45 -14.14
N ILE A 168 1.19 12.81 -14.55
CA ILE A 168 1.46 11.39 -14.26
C ILE A 168 1.55 11.16 -12.74
N THR A 169 2.27 12.03 -12.02
CA THR A 169 2.44 11.92 -10.57
C THR A 169 1.10 12.02 -9.83
N LEU A 170 0.23 12.96 -10.23
CA LEU A 170 -1.11 13.11 -9.66
C LEU A 170 -1.98 11.88 -9.89
N ALA A 171 -1.97 11.33 -11.10
CA ALA A 171 -2.70 10.11 -11.43
C ALA A 171 -2.21 8.91 -10.60
N LEU A 172 -0.89 8.69 -10.57
CA LEU A 172 -0.27 7.59 -9.85
C LEU A 172 -0.46 7.72 -8.33
N ALA A 173 -0.25 8.90 -7.75
CA ALA A 173 -0.46 9.16 -6.33
C ALA A 173 -1.92 8.94 -5.92
N SER A 174 -2.89 9.35 -6.77
CA SER A 174 -4.32 9.12 -6.53
C SER A 174 -4.68 7.64 -6.55
N TYR A 175 -4.11 6.88 -7.51
CA TYR A 175 -4.30 5.44 -7.63
C TYR A 175 -3.70 4.70 -6.42
N LEU A 176 -2.45 4.97 -6.07
CA LEU A 176 -1.77 4.35 -4.93
C LEU A 176 -2.45 4.68 -3.60
N ALA A 177 -2.86 5.94 -3.40
CA ALA A 177 -3.59 6.33 -2.20
C ALA A 177 -4.93 5.59 -2.08
N ALA A 178 -5.66 5.37 -3.19
CA ALA A 178 -6.89 4.59 -3.19
C ALA A 178 -6.64 3.11 -2.88
N LEU A 179 -5.58 2.53 -3.46
CA LEU A 179 -5.20 1.12 -3.27
C LEU A 179 -4.82 0.85 -1.81
N VAL A 180 -4.01 1.71 -1.19
CA VAL A 180 -3.55 1.56 0.20
C VAL A 180 -4.66 1.86 1.21
N LEU A 181 -5.49 2.87 0.96
CA LEU A 181 -6.54 3.25 1.91
C LEU A 181 -7.77 2.33 1.88
N LYS A 182 -8.02 1.60 0.78
CA LYS A 182 -9.18 0.70 0.68
C LYS A 182 -9.17 -0.41 1.73
N PRO A 183 -8.10 -1.20 1.91
CA PRO A 183 -8.05 -2.23 2.97
C PRO A 183 -8.07 -1.63 4.38
N VAL A 184 -7.38 -0.51 4.60
CA VAL A 184 -7.38 0.18 5.91
C VAL A 184 -8.79 0.65 6.30
N LYS A 185 -9.51 1.25 5.34
CA LYS A 185 -10.90 1.66 5.56
C LYS A 185 -11.81 0.46 5.85
N LYS A 186 -11.60 -0.66 5.15
CA LYS A 186 -12.37 -1.89 5.38
C LYS A 186 -12.14 -2.41 6.81
N ALA A 187 -10.86 -2.57 7.20
CA ALA A 187 -10.50 -3.04 8.54
C ALA A 187 -11.03 -2.10 9.65
N TYR A 188 -10.92 -0.79 9.47
CA TYR A 188 -11.46 0.18 10.40
C TYR A 188 -12.98 0.07 10.56
N ASN A 189 -13.72 -0.07 9.45
CA ASN A 189 -15.17 -0.23 9.50
C ASN A 189 -15.56 -1.53 10.20
N GLU A 190 -14.88 -2.62 9.93
CA GLU A 190 -15.08 -3.91 10.60
C GLU A 190 -14.85 -3.79 12.11
N GLN A 191 -13.82 -3.05 12.53
CA GLN A 191 -13.56 -2.77 13.95
C GLN A 191 -14.67 -1.94 14.59
N VAL A 192 -15.17 -0.90 13.90
CA VAL A 192 -16.28 -0.07 14.41
C VAL A 192 -17.55 -0.91 14.58
N TYR A 193 -17.92 -1.69 13.56
CA TYR A 193 -19.08 -2.59 13.67
C TYR A 193 -18.92 -3.60 14.80
N PHE A 194 -17.73 -4.20 14.93
CA PHE A 194 -17.43 -5.11 16.01
C PHE A 194 -17.70 -4.51 17.40
N VAL A 195 -17.24 -3.27 17.64
CA VAL A 195 -17.48 -2.58 18.93
C VAL A 195 -18.96 -2.24 19.13
N GLN A 196 -19.65 -1.83 18.06
CA GLN A 196 -21.08 -1.53 18.12
C GLN A 196 -21.90 -2.77 18.43
N ASP A 197 -21.66 -3.86 17.73
CA ASP A 197 -22.39 -5.13 17.89
C ASP A 197 -22.12 -5.74 19.26
N ALA A 198 -20.85 -5.75 19.71
CA ALA A 198 -20.49 -6.18 21.06
C ALA A 198 -21.23 -5.37 22.15
N SER A 199 -21.32 -4.04 21.95
CA SER A 199 -22.04 -3.16 22.89
C SER A 199 -23.55 -3.44 22.92
N HIS A 200 -24.14 -3.79 21.76
CA HIS A 200 -25.54 -4.20 21.67
C HIS A 200 -25.80 -5.54 22.36
N GLU A 201 -24.95 -6.54 22.10
CA GLU A 201 -25.07 -7.87 22.69
C GLU A 201 -24.83 -7.87 24.23
N MET A 202 -24.03 -6.93 24.72
CA MET A 202 -23.87 -6.73 26.18
C MET A 202 -25.06 -6.01 26.84
N ARG A 203 -25.72 -5.12 26.13
CA ARG A 203 -26.80 -4.29 26.69
C ARG A 203 -28.04 -5.11 27.06
N THR A 204 -28.40 -6.09 26.23
CA THR A 204 -29.58 -6.92 26.44
C THR A 204 -29.54 -7.70 27.74
N PRO A 205 -28.50 -8.53 28.04
CA PRO A 205 -28.42 -9.26 29.31
C PRO A 205 -28.31 -8.32 30.52
N LEU A 206 -27.61 -7.18 30.37
CA LEU A 206 -27.54 -6.18 31.44
C LEU A 206 -28.90 -5.56 31.72
N ALA A 207 -29.74 -5.34 30.71
CA ALA A 207 -31.09 -4.82 30.90
C ALA A 207 -31.98 -5.86 31.62
N VAL A 208 -31.84 -7.15 31.29
CA VAL A 208 -32.56 -8.24 32.00
C VAL A 208 -32.14 -8.29 33.47
N ILE A 209 -30.82 -8.34 33.72
CA ILE A 209 -30.30 -8.37 35.13
C ILE A 209 -30.84 -7.16 35.91
N LYS A 210 -30.76 -5.96 35.31
CA LYS A 210 -31.27 -4.72 35.93
C LYS A 210 -32.75 -4.81 36.22
N GLY A 211 -33.56 -5.30 35.27
CA GLY A 211 -35.00 -5.46 35.43
C GLY A 211 -35.36 -6.45 36.56
N GLN A 212 -34.63 -7.56 36.68
CA GLN A 212 -34.84 -8.52 37.77
C GLN A 212 -34.51 -7.92 39.14
N VAL A 213 -33.41 -7.17 39.25
CA VAL A 213 -33.06 -6.44 40.49
C VAL A 213 -34.11 -5.40 40.82
N GLU A 214 -34.64 -4.64 39.86
CA GLU A 214 -35.70 -3.65 40.06
C GLU A 214 -37.02 -4.33 40.57
N LEU A 215 -37.39 -5.48 39.99
CA LEU A 215 -38.55 -6.27 40.44
C LEU A 215 -38.38 -6.75 41.88
N MET A 216 -37.21 -7.26 42.25
CA MET A 216 -36.93 -7.72 43.64
C MET A 216 -36.96 -6.54 44.62
N THR A 217 -36.43 -5.37 44.23
CA THR A 217 -36.42 -4.19 45.09
C THR A 217 -37.82 -3.57 45.25
N ALA A 218 -38.73 -3.82 44.34
CA ALA A 218 -40.13 -3.38 44.44
C ALA A 218 -40.93 -4.18 45.48
N HIS A 219 -40.46 -5.39 45.87
CA HIS A 219 -41.12 -6.26 46.84
C HIS A 219 -40.21 -6.57 48.03
N PRO A 220 -39.83 -5.60 48.86
CA PRO A 220 -38.79 -5.74 49.88
C PRO A 220 -39.20 -6.63 51.07
N GLN A 221 -40.47 -7.04 51.14
CA GLN A 221 -40.99 -7.91 52.20
C GLN A 221 -40.99 -9.40 51.81
N ASP A 222 -40.73 -9.70 50.51
CA ASP A 222 -40.71 -11.08 50.03
C ASP A 222 -39.44 -11.79 50.53
N ARG A 223 -39.57 -13.10 50.76
CA ARG A 223 -38.44 -13.93 51.16
C ARG A 223 -37.52 -14.19 49.95
N ILE A 224 -36.25 -14.41 50.21
CA ILE A 224 -35.24 -14.74 49.15
C ILE A 224 -35.68 -15.97 48.34
N GLU A 225 -36.34 -16.92 48.98
CA GLU A 225 -36.83 -18.14 48.33
C GLU A 225 -37.88 -17.86 47.25
N GLU A 226 -38.66 -16.79 47.38
CA GLU A 226 -39.69 -16.37 46.44
C GLU A 226 -39.06 -15.71 45.17
N HIS A 227 -37.80 -15.31 45.26
CA HIS A 227 -37.02 -14.73 44.16
C HIS A 227 -36.05 -15.71 43.48
N PHE A 228 -36.17 -17.01 43.73
CA PHE A 228 -35.24 -18.02 43.21
C PHE A 228 -35.19 -18.02 41.67
N GLU A 229 -36.33 -17.85 41.01
CA GLU A 229 -36.41 -17.78 39.55
C GLU A 229 -35.66 -16.56 38.98
N GLN A 230 -35.83 -15.38 39.61
CA GLN A 230 -35.15 -14.15 39.27
C GLN A 230 -33.61 -14.29 39.43
N PHE A 231 -33.17 -14.90 40.52
CA PHE A 231 -31.75 -15.19 40.73
C PHE A 231 -31.20 -16.15 39.66
N SER A 232 -31.96 -17.21 39.36
CA SER A 232 -31.57 -18.19 38.32
C SER A 232 -31.40 -17.52 36.95
N GLN A 233 -32.34 -16.65 36.57
CA GLN A 233 -32.26 -15.88 35.32
C GLN A 233 -31.07 -14.94 35.33
N MET A 234 -30.82 -14.17 36.40
CA MET A 234 -29.65 -13.29 36.49
C MET A 234 -28.33 -14.05 36.39
N ILE A 235 -28.22 -15.22 37.03
CA ILE A 235 -27.03 -16.08 36.94
C ILE A 235 -26.83 -16.59 35.50
N GLY A 236 -27.92 -16.93 34.80
CA GLY A 236 -27.89 -17.30 33.37
C GLY A 236 -27.34 -16.18 32.49
N GLU A 237 -27.82 -14.93 32.68
CA GLU A 237 -27.36 -13.79 31.96
C GLU A 237 -25.89 -13.43 32.27
N ILE A 238 -25.45 -13.55 33.51
CA ILE A 238 -24.05 -13.37 33.92
C ILE A 238 -23.15 -14.38 33.19
N ARG A 239 -23.52 -15.65 33.15
CA ARG A 239 -22.78 -16.69 32.43
C ARG A 239 -22.71 -16.41 30.93
N SER A 240 -23.81 -15.92 30.36
CA SER A 240 -23.85 -15.49 28.93
C SER A 240 -22.89 -14.33 28.65
N LEU A 241 -22.83 -13.32 29.54
CA LEU A 241 -21.88 -12.21 29.44
C LEU A 241 -20.41 -12.68 29.59
N GLU A 242 -20.14 -13.60 30.52
CA GLU A 242 -18.80 -14.17 30.68
C GLU A 242 -18.35 -14.93 29.42
N LYS A 243 -19.26 -15.72 28.82
CA LYS A 243 -19.02 -16.43 27.56
C LYS A 243 -18.74 -15.44 26.44
N LEU A 244 -19.58 -14.40 26.29
CA LEU A 244 -19.42 -13.35 25.32
C LEU A 244 -18.05 -12.65 25.47
N ASN A 245 -17.67 -12.28 26.69
CA ASN A 245 -16.38 -11.64 26.96
C ASN A 245 -15.19 -12.55 26.60
N ARG A 246 -15.25 -13.85 26.98
CA ARG A 246 -14.21 -14.81 26.56
C ARG A 246 -14.10 -14.95 25.05
N ASP A 247 -15.21 -15.02 24.32
CA ASP A 247 -15.22 -15.15 22.88
C ASP A 247 -14.67 -13.89 22.19
N LEU A 248 -14.98 -12.70 22.71
CA LEU A 248 -14.43 -11.43 22.25
C LEU A 248 -12.92 -11.32 22.50
N LEU A 249 -12.44 -11.76 23.67
CA LEU A 249 -11.01 -11.79 23.98
C LEU A 249 -10.24 -12.75 23.08
N LEU A 250 -10.81 -13.92 22.79
CA LEU A 250 -10.21 -14.88 21.85
C LEU A 250 -10.12 -14.29 20.45
N LEU A 251 -11.17 -13.65 19.94
CA LEU A 251 -11.13 -12.97 18.64
C LEU A 251 -10.10 -11.85 18.59
N SER A 252 -9.89 -11.13 19.70
CA SER A 252 -8.90 -10.05 19.79
C SER A 252 -7.46 -10.56 19.90
N LYS A 253 -7.24 -11.67 20.60
CA LYS A 253 -5.89 -12.25 20.82
C LYS A 253 -5.37 -13.02 19.59
N GLU A 254 -6.24 -13.65 18.83
CA GLU A 254 -5.83 -14.47 17.68
C GLU A 254 -5.20 -13.68 16.54
N ASP A 255 -5.51 -12.39 16.42
CA ASP A 255 -4.81 -11.51 15.49
C ASP A 255 -3.35 -11.18 15.94
N ILE A 256 -2.98 -11.50 17.19
CA ILE A 256 -1.74 -11.06 17.83
C ILE A 256 -0.83 -12.23 18.27
N GLU A 257 -1.36 -13.36 18.70
CA GLU A 257 -0.56 -14.48 19.23
C GLU A 257 -0.17 -15.49 18.14
N GLY A 258 1.16 -15.62 17.97
CA GLY A 258 1.79 -16.54 17.02
C GLY A 258 1.51 -18.02 17.34
N LYS A 259 1.99 -18.86 16.43
CA LYS A 259 1.85 -20.31 16.41
C LYS A 259 2.26 -20.97 17.73
N THR A 260 1.34 -21.68 18.36
CA THR A 260 1.64 -22.55 19.49
C THR A 260 2.25 -23.87 19.01
N VAL A 261 3.22 -24.41 19.75
CA VAL A 261 3.83 -25.70 19.41
C VAL A 261 2.81 -26.80 19.68
N GLY A 262 2.39 -27.49 18.61
CA GLY A 262 1.42 -28.58 18.73
C GLY A 262 1.93 -29.73 19.57
N GLU A 263 1.08 -30.28 20.41
CA GLU A 263 1.33 -31.49 21.20
C GLU A 263 1.00 -32.75 20.41
N ALA A 264 1.76 -33.83 20.67
CA ALA A 264 1.53 -35.11 20.02
C ALA A 264 0.47 -35.89 20.83
N ILE A 265 -0.65 -36.22 20.20
CA ILE A 265 -1.73 -36.97 20.82
C ILE A 265 -2.34 -37.96 19.83
N GLU A 266 -2.90 -39.05 20.34
CA GLU A 266 -3.73 -39.96 19.56
C GLU A 266 -5.14 -39.37 19.40
N VAL A 267 -5.64 -39.30 18.16
CA VAL A 267 -6.96 -38.72 17.83
C VAL A 267 -8.08 -39.39 18.59
N LYS A 268 -7.99 -40.70 18.81
CA LYS A 268 -9.01 -41.46 19.56
C LYS A 268 -9.17 -40.97 21.02
N ASN A 269 -8.04 -40.71 21.69
CA ASN A 269 -8.04 -40.19 23.05
C ASN A 269 -8.61 -38.77 23.13
N PHE A 270 -8.18 -37.93 22.20
CA PHE A 270 -8.66 -36.54 22.08
C PHE A 270 -10.18 -36.46 21.84
N ILE A 271 -10.71 -37.30 20.96
CA ILE A 271 -12.16 -37.38 20.71
C ILE A 271 -12.91 -38.05 21.86
N GLY A 272 -12.24 -38.96 22.61
CA GLY A 272 -12.80 -39.65 23.76
C GLY A 272 -13.31 -38.68 24.85
N GLU A 273 -12.52 -37.65 25.19
CA GLU A 273 -12.91 -36.63 26.15
C GLU A 273 -14.16 -35.84 25.71
N ILE A 274 -14.23 -35.49 24.40
CA ILE A 274 -15.37 -34.78 23.84
C ILE A 274 -16.61 -35.68 23.81
N ARG A 275 -16.43 -36.95 23.43
CA ARG A 275 -17.51 -37.94 23.38
C ARG A 275 -18.20 -38.11 24.75
N GLU A 276 -17.43 -38.31 25.81
CA GLU A 276 -17.97 -38.54 27.15
C GLU A 276 -18.93 -37.42 27.55
N PHE A 277 -18.49 -36.18 27.50
CA PHE A 277 -19.30 -35.02 27.84
C PHE A 277 -20.57 -34.86 27.01
N TYR A 278 -20.45 -34.99 25.68
CA TYR A 278 -21.60 -34.78 24.77
C TYR A 278 -22.57 -35.98 24.75
N THR A 279 -22.13 -37.19 25.17
CA THR A 279 -23.04 -38.33 25.34
C THR A 279 -23.96 -38.10 26.54
N GLU A 280 -23.41 -37.66 27.69
CA GLU A 280 -24.23 -37.32 28.87
C GLU A 280 -25.18 -36.15 28.56
N LEU A 281 -24.72 -35.12 27.83
CA LEU A 281 -25.57 -34.01 27.44
C LEU A 281 -26.72 -34.45 26.50
N ALA A 282 -26.47 -35.38 25.57
CA ALA A 282 -27.47 -35.92 24.70
C ALA A 282 -28.56 -36.71 25.44
N GLU A 283 -28.17 -37.51 26.42
CA GLU A 283 -29.11 -38.22 27.29
C GLU A 283 -30.00 -37.25 28.07
N LEU A 284 -29.41 -36.19 28.63
CA LEU A 284 -30.16 -35.15 29.35
C LEU A 284 -31.15 -34.38 28.48
N GLN A 285 -30.85 -34.26 27.18
CA GLN A 285 -31.69 -33.52 26.22
C GLN A 285 -32.54 -34.43 25.34
N ASN A 286 -32.63 -35.73 25.61
CA ASN A 286 -33.35 -36.73 24.82
C ASN A 286 -32.96 -36.71 23.34
N LYS A 287 -31.64 -36.64 23.01
CA LYS A 287 -31.11 -36.61 21.66
C LYS A 287 -30.21 -37.80 21.38
N HIS A 288 -30.05 -38.12 20.09
CA HIS A 288 -29.20 -39.23 19.65
C HIS A 288 -27.82 -38.72 19.26
N PHE A 289 -26.79 -38.98 20.08
CA PHE A 289 -25.41 -38.59 19.77
C PHE A 289 -24.59 -39.81 19.32
N ILE A 290 -24.10 -39.81 18.10
CA ILE A 290 -23.36 -40.92 17.49
C ILE A 290 -21.93 -40.47 17.22
N VAL A 291 -20.93 -41.19 17.70
CA VAL A 291 -19.51 -40.91 17.47
C VAL A 291 -18.87 -42.06 16.69
N LYS A 292 -18.28 -41.74 15.55
CA LYS A 292 -17.55 -42.66 14.69
C LYS A 292 -16.08 -42.19 14.57
N VAL A 293 -15.14 -42.99 15.12
CA VAL A 293 -13.70 -42.72 15.03
C VAL A 293 -12.99 -43.85 14.31
N PRO A 294 -11.82 -43.62 13.68
CA PRO A 294 -11.07 -44.70 13.00
C PRO A 294 -10.59 -45.73 14.03
N ASP A 295 -10.64 -47.01 13.67
CA ASP A 295 -10.17 -48.12 14.48
C ASP A 295 -8.64 -48.14 14.62
N SER A 296 -7.92 -47.69 13.59
CA SER A 296 -6.47 -47.61 13.59
C SER A 296 -5.95 -46.41 14.38
N PRO A 297 -4.90 -46.52 15.21
CA PRO A 297 -4.33 -45.42 15.94
C PRO A 297 -3.77 -44.35 14.97
N VAL A 298 -4.15 -43.10 15.17
CA VAL A 298 -3.69 -41.97 14.38
C VAL A 298 -3.12 -40.91 15.31
N ASN A 299 -1.82 -40.67 15.23
CA ASN A 299 -1.16 -39.61 15.98
C ASN A 299 -1.13 -38.32 15.16
N VAL A 300 -1.40 -37.21 15.82
CA VAL A 300 -1.42 -35.85 15.27
C VAL A 300 -0.57 -34.94 16.14
N LYS A 301 -0.13 -33.83 15.55
CA LYS A 301 0.57 -32.77 16.29
C LYS A 301 -0.22 -31.47 16.11
N TRP A 302 -1.08 -31.19 17.10
CA TRP A 302 -2.05 -30.12 17.07
C TRP A 302 -1.88 -29.13 18.22
N ASP A 303 -2.36 -27.91 18.04
CA ASP A 303 -2.75 -27.04 19.13
C ASP A 303 -4.09 -27.57 19.67
N LEU A 304 -4.03 -28.41 20.72
CA LEU A 304 -5.18 -29.17 21.22
C LEU A 304 -6.29 -28.25 21.72
N GLU A 305 -5.94 -27.17 22.38
CA GLU A 305 -6.94 -26.22 22.89
C GLU A 305 -7.73 -25.55 21.79
N LYS A 306 -7.02 -25.05 20.76
CA LYS A 306 -7.68 -24.40 19.63
C LYS A 306 -8.50 -25.37 18.79
N VAL A 307 -7.98 -26.58 18.53
CA VAL A 307 -8.75 -27.61 17.80
C VAL A 307 -9.96 -28.07 18.63
N LYS A 308 -9.82 -28.29 19.95
CA LYS A 308 -10.94 -28.60 20.84
C LYS A 308 -12.00 -27.51 20.79
N ARG A 309 -11.59 -26.25 20.79
CA ARG A 309 -12.51 -25.11 20.68
C ARG A 309 -13.28 -25.11 19.35
N CYS A 310 -12.62 -25.41 18.22
CA CYS A 310 -13.32 -25.55 16.93
C CYS A 310 -14.41 -26.60 16.98
N LEU A 311 -14.12 -27.77 17.55
CA LEU A 311 -15.11 -28.86 17.67
C LEU A 311 -16.25 -28.51 18.62
N ILE A 312 -15.94 -27.90 19.76
CA ILE A 312 -16.94 -27.46 20.71
C ILE A 312 -17.92 -26.46 20.12
N ILE A 313 -17.42 -25.45 19.37
CA ILE A 313 -18.29 -24.46 18.69
C ILE A 313 -19.28 -25.15 17.76
N LEU A 314 -18.84 -26.14 16.99
CA LEU A 314 -19.72 -26.86 16.07
C LEU A 314 -20.69 -27.80 16.78
N LEU A 315 -20.24 -28.51 17.83
CA LEU A 315 -21.11 -29.37 18.60
C LEU A 315 -22.15 -28.56 19.39
N GLU A 316 -21.74 -27.46 20.03
CA GLU A 316 -22.70 -26.56 20.69
C GLU A 316 -23.78 -26.06 19.70
N ASN A 317 -23.41 -25.74 18.47
CA ASN A 317 -24.37 -25.36 17.43
C ASN A 317 -25.29 -26.55 17.06
N ALA A 318 -24.74 -27.75 16.85
CA ALA A 318 -25.54 -28.93 16.54
C ALA A 318 -26.55 -29.24 17.65
N PHE A 319 -26.14 -29.21 18.92
CA PHE A 319 -27.02 -29.41 20.05
C PHE A 319 -28.07 -28.31 20.23
N LYS A 320 -27.72 -27.09 19.87
CA LYS A 320 -28.59 -25.93 20.00
C LYS A 320 -29.68 -25.85 18.93
N TYR A 321 -29.40 -26.31 17.72
CA TYR A 321 -30.31 -26.21 16.57
C TYR A 321 -31.03 -27.50 16.22
N THR A 322 -30.97 -28.49 17.14
CA THR A 322 -31.72 -29.75 17.11
C THR A 322 -32.77 -29.75 18.21
N ASP A 323 -33.86 -30.49 17.98
CA ASP A 323 -34.92 -30.74 18.97
C ASP A 323 -34.71 -32.10 19.63
N GLU A 324 -35.63 -32.50 20.52
CA GLU A 324 -35.68 -33.86 21.10
C GLU A 324 -35.81 -34.91 19.97
N GLU A 325 -35.25 -36.10 20.17
CA GLU A 325 -35.20 -37.22 19.21
C GLU A 325 -34.36 -36.96 17.98
N ASP A 326 -33.79 -35.74 17.80
CA ASP A 326 -32.88 -35.46 16.71
C ASP A 326 -31.56 -36.19 16.84
N THR A 327 -30.87 -36.36 15.70
CA THR A 327 -29.58 -37.07 15.63
C THR A 327 -28.42 -36.10 15.37
N ILE A 328 -27.35 -36.26 16.14
CA ILE A 328 -26.09 -35.55 16.00
C ILE A 328 -24.97 -36.57 15.76
N LEU A 329 -24.24 -36.49 14.64
CA LEU A 329 -23.17 -37.42 14.33
C LEU A 329 -21.82 -36.67 14.30
N LEU A 330 -20.88 -37.19 15.10
CA LEU A 330 -19.45 -36.79 15.05
C LEU A 330 -18.67 -37.90 14.36
N GLY A 331 -18.32 -37.69 13.09
CA GLY A 331 -17.52 -38.61 12.29
C GLY A 331 -16.09 -38.13 12.15
N VAL A 332 -15.12 -39.01 12.42
CA VAL A 332 -13.68 -38.70 12.25
C VAL A 332 -13.08 -39.72 11.32
N THR A 333 -12.41 -39.26 10.27
CA THR A 333 -11.74 -40.14 9.30
C THR A 333 -10.37 -39.60 8.94
N LYS A 334 -9.42 -40.49 8.68
CA LYS A 334 -8.10 -40.09 8.15
C LYS A 334 -8.14 -40.11 6.62
N VAL A 335 -7.81 -38.98 6.00
CA VAL A 335 -7.75 -38.84 4.55
C VAL A 335 -6.37 -38.27 4.18
N ASN A 336 -5.54 -39.06 3.55
CA ASN A 336 -4.18 -38.67 3.16
C ASN A 336 -3.35 -38.10 4.35
N LYS A 337 -3.02 -36.80 4.27
CA LYS A 337 -2.24 -36.05 5.29
C LYS A 337 -3.09 -35.22 6.23
N SER A 338 -4.39 -35.46 6.27
CA SER A 338 -5.36 -34.70 7.07
C SER A 338 -6.29 -35.64 7.84
N ILE A 339 -6.82 -35.12 8.94
CA ILE A 339 -7.98 -35.69 9.61
C ILE A 339 -9.21 -34.89 9.15
N VAL A 340 -10.23 -35.60 8.69
CA VAL A 340 -11.51 -35.01 8.34
C VAL A 340 -12.47 -35.28 9.47
N VAL A 341 -12.91 -34.19 10.14
CA VAL A 341 -13.94 -34.25 11.16
C VAL A 341 -15.25 -33.75 10.56
N ARG A 342 -16.30 -34.55 10.62
CA ARG A 342 -17.63 -34.24 10.12
C ARG A 342 -18.57 -34.18 11.32
N ILE A 343 -19.25 -33.07 11.49
CA ILE A 343 -20.34 -32.89 12.46
C ILE A 343 -21.60 -32.67 11.67
N GLU A 344 -22.56 -33.58 11.83
CA GLU A 344 -23.83 -33.59 11.13
C GLU A 344 -24.96 -33.55 12.13
N ASP A 345 -25.94 -32.69 11.92
CA ASP A 345 -27.17 -32.59 12.71
C ASP A 345 -28.40 -32.75 11.80
N SER A 346 -29.51 -33.28 12.38
CA SER A 346 -30.81 -33.37 11.69
C SER A 346 -31.74 -32.20 12.02
N GLY A 347 -31.22 -31.12 12.53
CA GLY A 347 -31.97 -29.96 13.00
C GLY A 347 -32.57 -29.08 11.92
N ILE A 348 -32.82 -27.82 12.26
CA ILE A 348 -33.55 -26.85 11.41
C ILE A 348 -32.90 -26.53 10.07
N GLY A 349 -31.59 -26.80 9.91
CA GLY A 349 -30.84 -26.45 8.71
C GLY A 349 -30.71 -24.94 8.48
N ILE A 350 -30.05 -24.55 7.38
CA ILE A 350 -29.69 -23.17 7.07
C ILE A 350 -30.11 -22.83 5.63
N SER A 351 -30.78 -21.70 5.42
CA SER A 351 -31.17 -21.22 4.10
C SER A 351 -29.94 -20.91 3.22
N LYS A 352 -30.09 -20.97 1.88
CA LYS A 352 -29.00 -20.64 0.95
C LYS A 352 -28.51 -19.19 1.08
N GLU A 353 -29.40 -18.27 1.44
CA GLU A 353 -29.08 -16.88 1.68
C GLU A 353 -28.22 -16.73 2.93
N ASP A 354 -28.63 -17.38 4.03
CA ASP A 354 -27.95 -17.29 5.32
C ASP A 354 -26.58 -18.00 5.31
N GLN A 355 -26.41 -19.06 4.53
CA GLN A 355 -25.12 -19.75 4.36
C GLN A 355 -24.01 -18.82 3.87
N LYS A 356 -24.31 -17.78 3.10
CA LYS A 356 -23.33 -16.79 2.62
C LYS A 356 -22.80 -15.89 3.72
N ARG A 357 -23.57 -15.73 4.80
CA ARG A 357 -23.28 -14.83 5.91
C ARG A 357 -23.01 -15.57 7.23
N LEU A 358 -22.98 -16.89 7.18
CA LEU A 358 -22.88 -17.76 8.34
C LEU A 358 -21.66 -17.47 9.22
N PHE A 359 -20.56 -17.00 8.62
CA PHE A 359 -19.32 -16.67 9.30
C PHE A 359 -19.17 -15.16 9.61
N ASP A 360 -20.18 -14.33 9.26
CA ASP A 360 -20.17 -12.92 9.67
C ASP A 360 -20.32 -12.82 11.20
N ARG A 361 -19.58 -11.91 11.81
CA ARG A 361 -19.65 -11.67 13.26
C ARG A 361 -21.04 -11.20 13.64
N PHE A 362 -21.57 -11.72 14.76
CA PHE A 362 -22.92 -11.41 15.30
C PHE A 362 -24.08 -11.75 14.36
N PHE A 363 -23.82 -12.48 13.28
CA PHE A 363 -24.89 -12.90 12.36
C PHE A 363 -25.75 -13.99 12.99
N ARG A 364 -27.05 -13.78 12.93
CA ARG A 364 -28.11 -14.73 13.31
C ARG A 364 -29.25 -14.62 12.30
N SER A 365 -29.72 -15.74 11.79
CA SER A 365 -30.86 -15.72 10.87
C SER A 365 -32.12 -15.19 11.55
N SER A 366 -33.05 -14.66 10.74
CA SER A 366 -34.39 -14.22 11.23
C SER A 366 -35.15 -15.34 11.92
N ASP A 367 -35.06 -16.55 11.39
CA ASP A 367 -35.76 -17.73 11.91
C ASP A 367 -35.24 -18.14 13.28
N VAL A 368 -33.93 -18.10 13.50
CA VAL A 368 -33.29 -18.37 14.79
C VAL A 368 -33.70 -17.33 15.83
N ARG A 369 -33.82 -16.06 15.45
CA ARG A 369 -34.31 -14.99 16.33
C ARG A 369 -35.79 -15.19 16.68
N ALA A 370 -36.61 -15.50 15.69
CA ALA A 370 -38.05 -15.71 15.88
C ALA A 370 -38.37 -16.92 16.79
N ARG A 371 -37.53 -17.94 16.76
CA ARG A 371 -37.64 -19.12 17.64
C ARG A 371 -37.11 -18.87 19.07
N GLY A 372 -36.56 -17.70 19.37
CA GLY A 372 -36.01 -17.40 20.70
C GLY A 372 -34.74 -18.18 21.03
N ILE A 373 -34.08 -18.83 20.06
CA ILE A 373 -32.87 -19.61 20.30
C ILE A 373 -31.74 -18.68 20.69
N GLU A 374 -31.25 -18.73 21.91
CA GLU A 374 -30.21 -17.81 22.42
C GLU A 374 -28.86 -17.96 21.73
N GLY A 375 -28.05 -16.89 21.72
CA GLY A 375 -26.65 -16.92 21.27
C GLY A 375 -26.16 -15.63 20.64
N SER A 376 -24.88 -15.34 20.82
CA SER A 376 -24.21 -14.10 20.41
C SER A 376 -23.92 -13.98 18.92
N GLY A 377 -24.01 -15.06 18.14
CA GLY A 377 -23.58 -15.06 16.72
C GLY A 377 -22.06 -14.94 16.50
N ILE A 378 -21.26 -15.12 17.56
CA ILE A 378 -19.78 -15.02 17.49
C ILE A 378 -19.13 -16.38 17.18
N GLY A 379 -19.73 -17.50 17.61
CA GLY A 379 -19.10 -18.82 17.57
C GLY A 379 -18.55 -19.21 16.19
N LEU A 380 -19.34 -19.07 15.11
CA LEU A 380 -18.89 -19.45 13.77
C LEU A 380 -17.84 -18.48 13.17
N SER A 381 -17.87 -17.22 13.52
CA SER A 381 -16.80 -16.27 13.14
C SER A 381 -15.50 -16.57 13.88
N LEU A 382 -15.57 -17.00 15.15
CA LEU A 382 -14.42 -17.48 15.92
C LEU A 382 -13.87 -18.78 15.33
N LEU A 383 -14.73 -19.72 14.95
CA LEU A 383 -14.33 -20.93 14.23
C LEU A 383 -13.55 -20.61 12.96
N GLN A 384 -14.01 -19.64 12.17
CA GLN A 384 -13.32 -19.22 10.93
C GLN A 384 -11.95 -18.61 11.20
N SER A 385 -11.82 -17.79 12.25
CA SER A 385 -10.56 -17.20 12.70
C SER A 385 -9.57 -18.28 13.14
N LEU A 386 -9.99 -19.18 14.05
CA LEU A 386 -9.20 -20.32 14.51
C LEU A 386 -8.77 -21.22 13.35
N ALA A 387 -9.69 -21.57 12.47
CA ALA A 387 -9.42 -22.40 11.31
C ALA A 387 -8.38 -21.77 10.37
N HIS A 388 -8.47 -20.46 10.13
CA HIS A 388 -7.49 -19.74 9.35
C HIS A 388 -6.09 -19.79 9.99
N THR A 389 -5.99 -19.53 11.29
CA THR A 389 -4.73 -19.57 12.06
C THR A 389 -4.08 -20.96 12.05
N LEU A 390 -4.90 -22.01 12.15
CA LEU A 390 -4.47 -23.40 12.21
C LEU A 390 -4.29 -24.05 10.82
N GLY A 391 -4.65 -23.38 9.75
CA GLY A 391 -4.64 -23.95 8.41
C GLY A 391 -5.70 -25.04 8.19
N ILE A 392 -6.81 -24.99 8.92
CA ILE A 392 -7.94 -25.90 8.81
C ILE A 392 -8.88 -25.40 7.71
N LYS A 393 -9.34 -26.30 6.83
CA LYS A 393 -10.37 -25.98 5.87
C LYS A 393 -11.74 -26.30 6.46
N VAL A 394 -12.67 -25.35 6.41
CA VAL A 394 -14.04 -25.47 6.89
C VAL A 394 -14.97 -25.51 5.68
N GLN A 395 -15.85 -26.50 5.65
CA GLN A 395 -16.92 -26.60 4.65
C GLN A 395 -18.25 -26.77 5.35
N VAL A 396 -19.31 -26.21 4.79
CA VAL A 396 -20.68 -26.34 5.27
C VAL A 396 -21.60 -26.80 4.14
N GLN A 397 -22.46 -27.75 4.45
CA GLN A 397 -23.54 -28.21 3.57
C GLN A 397 -24.80 -28.24 4.41
N SER A 398 -25.83 -27.52 4.04
CA SER A 398 -27.08 -27.47 4.79
C SER A 398 -28.27 -27.34 3.86
N THR A 399 -29.37 -27.95 4.27
CA THR A 399 -30.67 -27.81 3.64
C THR A 399 -31.68 -27.45 4.70
N TYR A 400 -32.38 -26.34 4.50
CA TYR A 400 -33.41 -25.89 5.43
C TYR A 400 -34.44 -27.00 5.70
N GLY A 401 -34.72 -27.26 6.97
CA GLY A 401 -35.62 -28.33 7.43
C GLY A 401 -35.03 -29.75 7.37
N LYS A 402 -33.75 -29.93 7.04
CA LYS A 402 -33.11 -31.26 6.94
C LYS A 402 -31.82 -31.39 7.73
N GLY A 403 -31.32 -30.30 8.29
CA GLY A 403 -30.10 -30.29 9.10
C GLY A 403 -28.88 -29.70 8.39
N THR A 404 -27.75 -29.78 9.08
CA THR A 404 -26.48 -29.16 8.66
C THR A 404 -25.33 -30.15 8.80
N VAL A 405 -24.36 -30.06 7.90
CA VAL A 405 -23.10 -30.80 7.93
C VAL A 405 -21.95 -29.81 7.88
N PHE A 406 -21.17 -29.76 8.92
CA PHE A 406 -19.87 -29.10 8.94
C PHE A 406 -18.76 -30.11 8.75
N THR A 407 -17.80 -29.79 7.90
CA THR A 407 -16.62 -30.62 7.65
C THR A 407 -15.37 -29.79 7.90
N LEU A 408 -14.51 -30.26 8.82
CA LEU A 408 -13.20 -29.70 9.09
C LEU A 408 -12.12 -30.61 8.51
N GLU A 409 -11.29 -30.10 7.63
CA GLU A 409 -10.08 -30.80 7.15
C GLU A 409 -8.87 -30.26 7.91
N ILE A 410 -8.37 -31.06 8.88
CA ILE A 410 -7.34 -30.67 9.85
C ILE A 410 -6.02 -31.35 9.45
N PRO A 411 -4.92 -30.63 9.19
CA PRO A 411 -3.65 -31.25 8.84
C PRO A 411 -3.11 -32.08 10.01
N LEU A 412 -2.43 -33.23 9.72
CA LEU A 412 -1.86 -34.10 10.76
C LEU A 412 -0.79 -33.39 11.60
N LYS A 413 -0.11 -32.41 11.00
CA LYS A 413 0.88 -31.55 11.67
C LYS A 413 0.54 -30.10 11.38
N MET A 414 0.42 -29.32 12.42
CA MET A 414 0.33 -27.86 12.35
C MET A 414 1.74 -27.28 12.45
N ASN A 415 2.05 -26.31 11.60
CA ASN A 415 3.38 -25.66 11.54
C ASN A 415 3.42 -24.43 12.42
#